data_d31616262fa5a99fcc42adedb0d8cb46
#
_entry.id   d31616262fa5a99fcc42adedb0d8cb46
#
_cell.length_a   1.000
_cell.length_b   1.000
_cell.length_c   1.000
_cell.angle_alpha   90.00
_cell.angle_beta   90.00
_cell.angle_gamma   90.00
#
_symmetry.space_group_name_H-M   'P 1'
#
loop_
_entity.id
_entity.type
_entity.pdbx_description
1 polymer ?
#
loop_
_entity_poly.entity_id
_entity_poly.type
_entity_poly.pdbx_seq_one_letter_code
_entity_poly.pdbx_strand_id
1 'polypeptide(L)'
;MCGIAGYSLGPESAVEPTVAARALLTGIAERGADAAGYAYRTPAGRVDVHKQRSGATALLERIRVPEGASQLLVHVRDHTKGHPSLAANNHPIRHGAVVGVHNGVIDNDDALFAVYGIDRAEPGMTVDSEIIFALAEISRGRTGAALEQLYGTMATAWLDEGRPELIVARGLGRPLWLGRGKHELVFASTRLALELVESYVGIKLRKSELPEGTVVAVENGKLVAKDSFQVDRSFHDDPLPAVRAPDEARSCRERLATLHVAAA
;
A
#
# COMPACT_ATOMS: atom_id res chain seq x y z
N MET A 1 -12.79 0.99 -5.73
CA MET A 1 -11.40 1.51 -5.74
C MET A 1 -10.73 1.22 -4.40
N CYS A 2 -9.63 0.50 -4.41
CA CYS A 2 -8.86 0.19 -3.20
C CYS A 2 -8.23 1.43 -2.56
N GLY A 3 -7.79 1.30 -1.32
CA GLY A 3 -6.94 2.26 -0.63
C GLY A 3 -5.62 1.65 -0.23
N ILE A 4 -4.53 2.34 -0.46
CA ILE A 4 -3.20 1.96 -0.01
C ILE A 4 -2.61 3.04 0.88
N ALA A 5 -1.83 2.64 1.87
CA ALA A 5 -1.06 3.54 2.73
C ALA A 5 0.13 2.80 3.34
N GLY A 6 1.05 3.54 3.92
CA GLY A 6 2.19 2.98 4.62
C GLY A 6 3.20 4.02 5.05
N TYR A 7 4.29 3.56 5.63
CA TYR A 7 5.38 4.43 6.08
C TYR A 7 6.75 3.75 5.99
N SER A 8 7.77 4.58 5.99
CA SER A 8 9.15 4.27 6.38
C SER A 8 9.57 5.21 7.50
N LEU A 9 10.08 4.67 8.60
CA LEU A 9 10.54 5.40 9.78
C LEU A 9 12.05 5.31 9.87
N GLY A 10 12.68 6.44 10.18
CA GLY A 10 14.10 6.49 10.50
C GLY A 10 14.37 6.08 11.95
N PRO A 11 15.64 5.77 12.30
CA PRO A 11 16.02 5.34 13.64
C PRO A 11 15.70 6.36 14.76
N GLU A 12 15.63 7.64 14.40
CA GLU A 12 15.31 8.73 15.33
C GLU A 12 13.82 9.09 15.34
N SER A 13 12.97 8.33 14.65
CA SER A 13 11.53 8.57 14.65
C SER A 13 10.92 8.20 15.99
N ALA A 14 10.13 9.09 16.54
CA ALA A 14 9.36 8.87 17.76
C ALA A 14 7.94 8.34 17.48
N VAL A 15 7.66 7.96 16.25
CA VAL A 15 6.35 7.44 15.82
C VAL A 15 6.09 6.07 16.45
N GLU A 16 4.97 5.94 17.18
CA GLU A 16 4.49 4.63 17.64
C GLU A 16 3.88 3.89 16.43
N PRO A 17 4.46 2.73 16.03
CA PRO A 17 4.11 2.03 14.81
C PRO A 17 2.65 1.63 14.69
N THR A 18 2.04 1.11 15.78
CA THR A 18 0.65 0.66 15.78
C THR A 18 -0.34 1.82 15.70
N VAL A 19 -0.06 2.95 16.36
CA VAL A 19 -0.91 4.15 16.27
C VAL A 19 -0.88 4.71 14.86
N ALA A 20 0.29 4.81 14.24
CA ALA A 20 0.43 5.24 12.85
C ALA A 20 -0.29 4.31 11.87
N ALA A 21 -0.16 3.00 12.05
CA ALA A 21 -0.86 1.99 11.23
C ALA A 21 -2.39 2.13 11.33
N ARG A 22 -2.93 2.33 12.54
CA ARG A 22 -4.36 2.56 12.78
C ARG A 22 -4.86 3.86 12.13
N ALA A 23 -4.10 4.94 12.27
CA ALA A 23 -4.42 6.23 11.64
C ALA A 23 -4.45 6.11 10.11
N LEU A 24 -3.46 5.44 9.51
CA LEU A 24 -3.39 5.18 8.07
C LEU A 24 -4.57 4.33 7.59
N LEU A 25 -4.86 3.21 8.27
CA LEU A 25 -5.99 2.34 7.93
C LEU A 25 -7.31 3.11 7.98
N THR A 26 -7.52 3.93 9.01
CA THR A 26 -8.71 4.77 9.17
C THR A 26 -8.83 5.78 8.03
N GLY A 27 -7.73 6.42 7.64
CA GLY A 27 -7.72 7.45 6.61
C GLY A 27 -7.97 6.94 5.18
N ILE A 28 -7.82 5.64 4.94
CA ILE A 28 -8.15 5.01 3.65
C ILE A 28 -9.42 4.15 3.69
N ALA A 29 -10.06 3.99 4.85
CA ALA A 29 -11.19 3.08 5.06
C ALA A 29 -12.39 3.35 4.14
N GLU A 30 -12.59 4.61 3.73
CA GLU A 30 -13.65 5.00 2.80
C GLU A 30 -13.54 4.37 1.40
N ARG A 31 -12.40 3.78 1.07
CA ARG A 31 -12.06 3.29 -0.26
C ARG A 31 -12.56 1.87 -0.54
N GLY A 32 -12.84 1.06 0.49
CA GLY A 32 -13.32 -0.31 0.30
C GLY A 32 -13.58 -1.06 1.59
N ALA A 33 -14.48 -2.07 1.52
CA ALA A 33 -14.94 -2.85 2.67
C ALA A 33 -14.86 -4.37 2.48
N ASP A 34 -14.40 -4.88 1.31
CA ASP A 34 -14.41 -6.32 1.00
C ASP A 34 -13.36 -7.11 1.78
N ALA A 35 -12.19 -6.50 1.97
CA ALA A 35 -11.08 -7.05 2.73
C ALA A 35 -10.15 -5.93 3.21
N ALA A 36 -9.39 -6.19 4.25
CA ALA A 36 -8.34 -5.30 4.74
C ALA A 36 -7.10 -6.11 5.14
N GLY A 37 -5.92 -5.48 5.07
CA GLY A 37 -4.69 -6.12 5.48
C GLY A 37 -3.54 -5.14 5.68
N TYR A 38 -2.49 -5.64 6.32
CA TYR A 38 -1.24 -4.92 6.50
C TYR A 38 -0.04 -5.86 6.43
N ALA A 39 1.11 -5.29 6.12
CA ALA A 39 2.38 -5.99 6.20
C ALA A 39 3.43 -5.04 6.77
N TYR A 40 4.40 -5.57 7.50
CA TYR A 40 5.50 -4.80 8.04
C TYR A 40 6.82 -5.55 7.91
N ARG A 41 7.92 -4.80 7.79
CA ARG A 41 9.26 -5.37 7.83
C ARG A 41 9.66 -5.58 9.28
N THR A 42 9.98 -6.82 9.61
CA THR A 42 10.53 -7.18 10.92
C THR A 42 11.98 -6.68 11.07
N PRO A 43 12.52 -6.55 12.30
CA PRO A 43 13.92 -6.23 12.51
C PRO A 43 14.90 -7.21 11.85
N ALA A 44 14.47 -8.46 11.60
CA ALA A 44 15.25 -9.47 10.87
C ALA A 44 15.21 -9.32 9.33
N GLY A 45 14.52 -8.28 8.81
CA GLY A 45 14.42 -8.00 7.39
C GLY A 45 13.32 -8.77 6.65
N ARG A 46 12.63 -9.72 7.30
CA ARG A 46 11.49 -10.44 6.73
C ARG A 46 10.24 -9.56 6.72
N VAL A 47 9.27 -9.91 5.89
CA VAL A 47 7.99 -9.18 5.80
C VAL A 47 6.86 -10.07 6.30
N ASP A 48 6.27 -9.71 7.43
CA ASP A 48 5.08 -10.38 7.97
C ASP A 48 3.81 -9.80 7.35
N VAL A 49 2.86 -10.67 6.96
CA VAL A 49 1.63 -10.32 6.26
C VAL A 49 0.41 -10.76 7.05
N HIS A 50 -0.50 -9.81 7.27
CA HIS A 50 -1.78 -10.04 7.93
C HIS A 50 -2.91 -9.53 7.06
N LYS A 51 -3.90 -10.39 6.77
CA LYS A 51 -5.06 -10.03 5.94
C LYS A 51 -6.33 -10.73 6.40
N GLN A 52 -7.46 -10.08 6.20
CA GLN A 52 -8.77 -10.60 6.56
C GLN A 52 -9.81 -10.22 5.51
N ARG A 53 -10.85 -11.07 5.38
CA ARG A 53 -12.03 -10.83 4.56
C ARG A 53 -13.09 -10.07 5.36
N SER A 54 -12.79 -8.83 5.71
CA SER A 54 -13.72 -7.88 6.33
C SER A 54 -13.14 -6.49 6.20
N GLY A 55 -13.96 -5.46 6.42
CA GLY A 55 -13.57 -4.06 6.33
C GLY A 55 -12.52 -3.64 7.36
N ALA A 56 -12.09 -2.40 7.21
CA ALA A 56 -11.03 -1.80 8.03
C ALA A 56 -11.38 -1.74 9.52
N THR A 57 -12.64 -1.49 9.88
CA THR A 57 -13.11 -1.40 11.28
C THR A 57 -12.78 -2.66 12.09
N ALA A 58 -13.01 -3.84 11.50
CA ALA A 58 -12.70 -5.10 12.17
C ALA A 58 -11.19 -5.37 12.31
N LEU A 59 -10.36 -4.81 11.41
CA LEU A 59 -8.91 -4.92 11.48
C LEU A 59 -8.30 -3.95 12.50
N LEU A 60 -8.90 -2.77 12.67
CA LEU A 60 -8.34 -1.67 13.45
C LEU A 60 -7.98 -2.08 14.90
N GLU A 61 -8.80 -2.93 15.54
CA GLU A 61 -8.54 -3.44 16.87
C GLU A 61 -7.43 -4.49 16.93
N ARG A 62 -7.24 -5.21 15.83
CA ARG A 62 -6.32 -6.35 15.75
C ARG A 62 -4.94 -5.95 15.25
N ILE A 63 -4.84 -4.81 14.55
CA ILE A 63 -3.56 -4.36 14.00
C ILE A 63 -2.56 -4.15 15.14
N ARG A 64 -1.43 -4.82 15.04
CA ARG A 64 -0.30 -4.74 15.95
C ARG A 64 0.97 -4.73 15.12
N VAL A 65 1.74 -3.69 15.27
CA VAL A 65 3.03 -3.53 14.59
C VAL A 65 4.10 -3.50 15.68
N PRO A 66 5.06 -4.43 15.70
CA PRO A 66 6.10 -4.48 16.72
C PRO A 66 6.95 -3.20 16.75
N GLU A 67 7.47 -2.87 17.93
CA GLU A 67 8.55 -1.89 18.05
C GLU A 67 9.73 -2.30 17.16
N GLY A 68 10.33 -1.34 16.47
CA GLY A 68 11.42 -1.59 15.52
C GLY A 68 10.97 -2.00 14.11
N ALA A 69 9.68 -2.21 13.85
CA ALA A 69 9.18 -2.35 12.48
C ALA A 69 9.18 -0.99 11.78
N SER A 70 10.25 -0.71 11.05
CA SER A 70 10.49 0.60 10.43
C SER A 70 9.71 0.84 9.14
N GLN A 71 9.09 -0.18 8.55
CA GLN A 71 8.34 -0.08 7.29
C GLN A 71 7.02 -0.83 7.39
N LEU A 72 5.96 -0.21 6.84
CA LEU A 72 4.59 -0.73 6.87
C LEU A 72 3.89 -0.49 5.54
N LEU A 73 3.06 -1.46 5.16
CA LEU A 73 2.06 -1.36 4.11
C LEU A 73 0.68 -1.62 4.71
N VAL A 74 -0.33 -0.86 4.30
CA VAL A 74 -1.74 -1.02 4.70
C VAL A 74 -2.62 -0.98 3.47
N HIS A 75 -3.66 -1.80 3.43
CA HIS A 75 -4.59 -1.89 2.32
C HIS A 75 -6.04 -2.07 2.78
N VAL A 76 -6.97 -1.42 2.07
CA VAL A 76 -8.41 -1.73 2.08
C VAL A 76 -8.86 -2.05 0.65
N ARG A 77 -9.68 -3.08 0.51
CA ARG A 77 -10.07 -3.63 -0.78
C ARG A 77 -11.52 -3.29 -1.15
N ASP A 78 -11.68 -2.82 -2.38
CA ASP A 78 -12.92 -2.80 -3.16
C ASP A 78 -12.57 -3.55 -4.46
N HIS A 79 -12.95 -4.83 -4.53
CA HIS A 79 -12.39 -5.76 -5.52
C HIS A 79 -12.91 -5.50 -6.94
N THR A 80 -12.03 -5.70 -7.90
CA THR A 80 -12.33 -5.69 -9.34
C THR A 80 -12.04 -7.06 -9.95
N LYS A 81 -10.81 -7.55 -9.85
CA LYS A 81 -10.37 -8.87 -10.30
C LYS A 81 -9.90 -9.72 -9.11
N GLY A 82 -10.20 -11.01 -9.11
CA GLY A 82 -9.84 -11.93 -8.02
C GLY A 82 -10.78 -11.80 -6.81
N HIS A 83 -11.72 -12.75 -6.67
CA HIS A 83 -12.75 -12.69 -5.62
C HIS A 83 -12.14 -12.72 -4.21
N PRO A 84 -12.62 -11.90 -3.24
CA PRO A 84 -12.03 -11.78 -1.90
C PRO A 84 -12.23 -13.01 -1.00
N SER A 85 -13.06 -13.99 -1.42
CA SER A 85 -13.21 -15.26 -0.70
C SER A 85 -11.94 -16.12 -0.71
N LEU A 86 -11.09 -15.96 -1.74
CA LEU A 86 -9.76 -16.57 -1.77
C LEU A 86 -8.76 -15.62 -1.11
N ALA A 87 -8.17 -16.06 0.00
CA ALA A 87 -7.25 -15.25 0.78
C ALA A 87 -6.03 -14.77 -0.04
N ALA A 88 -5.56 -15.57 -0.99
CA ALA A 88 -4.48 -15.23 -1.90
C ALA A 88 -4.75 -13.94 -2.69
N ASN A 89 -6.00 -13.70 -3.09
CA ASN A 89 -6.40 -12.50 -3.82
C ASN A 89 -6.47 -11.23 -2.97
N ASN A 90 -6.37 -11.31 -1.64
CA ASN A 90 -6.45 -10.14 -0.75
C ASN A 90 -5.06 -9.57 -0.47
N HIS A 91 -4.97 -8.25 -0.41
CA HIS A 91 -3.72 -7.54 -0.13
C HIS A 91 -3.40 -7.49 1.37
N PRO A 92 -2.11 -7.39 1.72
CA PRO A 92 -0.93 -7.36 0.83
C PRO A 92 -0.71 -8.68 0.09
N ILE A 93 -0.26 -8.58 -1.17
CA ILE A 93 0.05 -9.73 -2.03
C ILE A 93 1.54 -10.04 -1.89
N ARG A 94 1.86 -11.34 -1.77
CA ARG A 94 3.24 -11.83 -1.82
C ARG A 94 3.49 -12.54 -3.16
N HIS A 95 4.59 -12.19 -3.82
CA HIS A 95 5.17 -12.98 -4.91
C HIS A 95 6.67 -13.12 -4.63
N GLY A 96 7.12 -14.34 -4.37
CA GLY A 96 8.48 -14.59 -3.92
C GLY A 96 8.90 -13.78 -2.70
N ALA A 97 9.99 -13.02 -2.83
CA ALA A 97 10.50 -12.13 -1.78
C ALA A 97 9.76 -10.78 -1.70
N VAL A 98 8.94 -10.46 -2.69
CA VAL A 98 8.25 -9.16 -2.78
C VAL A 98 6.86 -9.24 -2.18
N VAL A 99 6.54 -8.26 -1.29
CA VAL A 99 5.21 -8.09 -0.69
C VAL A 99 4.72 -6.68 -0.97
N GLY A 100 3.53 -6.55 -1.57
CA GLY A 100 3.06 -5.24 -1.95
C GLY A 100 1.54 -5.03 -1.89
N VAL A 101 1.17 -3.76 -2.10
CA VAL A 101 -0.21 -3.27 -2.15
C VAL A 101 -0.43 -2.47 -3.42
N HIS A 102 -1.64 -2.56 -3.98
CA HIS A 102 -2.01 -1.90 -5.22
C HIS A 102 -3.42 -1.32 -5.14
N ASN A 103 -3.59 -0.14 -5.70
CA ASN A 103 -4.86 0.51 -5.99
C ASN A 103 -4.91 0.80 -7.49
N GLY A 104 -5.78 0.11 -8.20
CA GLY A 104 -5.93 0.23 -9.64
C GLY A 104 -6.47 -1.03 -10.29
N VAL A 105 -6.26 -1.14 -11.59
CA VAL A 105 -6.56 -2.31 -12.42
C VAL A 105 -5.41 -2.47 -13.41
N ILE A 106 -4.85 -3.67 -13.51
CA ILE A 106 -3.88 -4.04 -14.56
C ILE A 106 -4.58 -5.02 -15.51
N ASP A 107 -4.81 -4.58 -16.73
CA ASP A 107 -5.61 -5.32 -17.71
C ASP A 107 -4.80 -6.39 -18.45
N ASN A 108 -3.50 -6.19 -18.58
CA ASN A 108 -2.61 -7.11 -19.30
C ASN A 108 -1.86 -8.10 -18.40
N ASP A 109 -2.30 -8.31 -17.15
CA ASP A 109 -1.61 -9.17 -16.17
C ASP A 109 -1.43 -10.61 -16.66
N ASP A 110 -2.48 -11.27 -17.17
CA ASP A 110 -2.40 -12.65 -17.65
C ASP A 110 -1.46 -12.80 -18.85
N ALA A 111 -1.45 -11.80 -19.76
CA ALA A 111 -0.52 -11.77 -20.88
C ALA A 111 0.94 -11.66 -20.43
N LEU A 112 1.21 -10.81 -19.42
CA LEU A 112 2.56 -10.65 -18.87
C LEU A 112 3.04 -11.91 -18.14
N PHE A 113 2.18 -12.57 -17.35
CA PHE A 113 2.52 -13.87 -16.75
C PHE A 113 2.92 -14.89 -17.82
N ALA A 114 2.17 -14.96 -18.92
CA ALA A 114 2.49 -15.85 -20.02
C ALA A 114 3.80 -15.49 -20.75
N VAL A 115 4.02 -14.20 -21.03
CA VAL A 115 5.24 -13.71 -21.72
C VAL A 115 6.50 -14.00 -20.92
N TYR A 116 6.45 -13.82 -19.61
CA TYR A 116 7.60 -14.04 -18.73
C TYR A 116 7.75 -15.48 -18.25
N GLY A 117 6.75 -16.35 -18.52
CA GLY A 117 6.75 -17.73 -18.03
C GLY A 117 6.74 -17.82 -16.50
N ILE A 118 6.04 -16.89 -15.84
CA ILE A 118 5.95 -16.82 -14.38
C ILE A 118 4.65 -17.50 -13.95
N ASP A 119 4.73 -18.37 -12.95
CA ASP A 119 3.56 -18.96 -12.31
C ASP A 119 2.97 -18.04 -11.25
N ARG A 120 1.65 -18.14 -11.00
CA ARG A 120 1.00 -17.49 -9.87
C ARG A 120 1.56 -18.03 -8.55
N ALA A 121 1.78 -17.16 -7.56
CA ALA A 121 2.39 -17.53 -6.28
C ALA A 121 1.57 -18.54 -5.48
N GLU A 122 0.24 -18.51 -5.60
CA GLU A 122 -0.65 -19.43 -4.90
C GLU A 122 -1.68 -20.05 -5.87
N PRO A 123 -2.07 -21.34 -5.67
CA PRO A 123 -3.08 -21.99 -6.49
C PRO A 123 -4.41 -21.23 -6.51
N GLY A 124 -4.97 -21.02 -7.70
CA GLY A 124 -6.25 -20.34 -7.90
C GLY A 124 -6.21 -18.81 -7.73
N MET A 125 -5.08 -18.23 -7.48
CA MET A 125 -4.88 -16.80 -7.42
C MET A 125 -5.14 -16.16 -8.79
N THR A 126 -5.94 -15.09 -8.82
CA THR A 126 -6.37 -14.43 -10.07
C THR A 126 -6.32 -12.91 -9.97
N VAL A 127 -5.80 -12.35 -8.87
CA VAL A 127 -5.70 -10.90 -8.70
C VAL A 127 -4.66 -10.33 -9.69
N ASP A 128 -5.05 -9.27 -10.39
CA ASP A 128 -4.22 -8.56 -11.36
C ASP A 128 -2.95 -7.94 -10.74
N SER A 129 -3.08 -7.49 -9.52
CA SER A 129 -1.99 -6.81 -8.79
C SER A 129 -0.73 -7.63 -8.62
N GLU A 130 -0.82 -8.98 -8.64
CA GLU A 130 0.31 -9.87 -8.44
C GLU A 130 1.41 -9.67 -9.48
N ILE A 131 1.05 -9.35 -10.73
CA ILE A 131 2.05 -9.13 -11.80
C ILE A 131 3.01 -7.99 -11.48
N ILE A 132 2.57 -6.95 -10.76
CA ILE A 132 3.43 -5.84 -10.35
C ILE A 132 4.59 -6.37 -9.50
N PHE A 133 4.29 -7.24 -8.55
CA PHE A 133 5.26 -7.78 -7.59
C PHE A 133 6.12 -8.88 -8.21
N ALA A 134 5.57 -9.67 -9.12
CA ALA A 134 6.32 -10.63 -9.92
C ALA A 134 7.37 -9.92 -10.81
N LEU A 135 6.98 -8.85 -11.49
CA LEU A 135 7.91 -8.04 -12.29
C LEU A 135 8.94 -7.32 -11.42
N ALA A 136 8.56 -6.84 -10.24
CA ALA A 136 9.49 -6.23 -9.29
C ALA A 136 10.59 -7.20 -8.86
N GLU A 137 10.23 -8.46 -8.59
CA GLU A 137 11.18 -9.51 -8.21
C GLU A 137 12.18 -9.84 -9.32
N ILE A 138 11.71 -10.06 -10.55
CA ILE A 138 12.59 -10.44 -11.66
C ILE A 138 13.40 -9.27 -12.23
N SER A 139 12.93 -8.03 -12.07
CA SER A 139 13.57 -6.84 -12.65
C SER A 139 14.90 -6.45 -11.99
N ARG A 140 15.17 -6.96 -10.78
CA ARG A 140 16.39 -6.72 -10.00
C ARG A 140 16.80 -5.25 -9.92
N GLY A 141 15.83 -4.36 -9.67
CA GLY A 141 16.05 -2.92 -9.46
C GLY A 141 15.85 -2.04 -10.71
N ARG A 142 15.53 -2.60 -11.86
CA ARG A 142 15.06 -1.84 -13.03
C ARG A 142 13.55 -1.55 -12.94
N THR A 143 13.16 -0.95 -11.83
CA THR A 143 11.76 -0.76 -11.43
C THR A 143 10.95 0.01 -12.46
N GLY A 144 11.47 1.14 -12.96
CA GLY A 144 10.78 1.94 -13.98
C GLY A 144 10.44 1.13 -15.21
N ALA A 145 11.42 0.43 -15.81
CA ALA A 145 11.22 -0.39 -17.00
C ALA A 145 10.24 -1.57 -16.77
N ALA A 146 10.16 -2.09 -15.56
CA ALA A 146 9.16 -3.10 -15.20
C ALA A 146 7.75 -2.51 -15.18
N LEU A 147 7.57 -1.31 -14.61
CA LEU A 147 6.29 -0.64 -14.51
C LEU A 147 5.76 -0.10 -15.85
N GLU A 148 6.64 0.22 -16.80
CA GLU A 148 6.27 0.65 -18.17
C GLU A 148 5.52 -0.42 -18.97
N GLN A 149 5.62 -1.69 -18.60
CA GLN A 149 4.96 -2.79 -19.28
C GLN A 149 3.50 -2.96 -18.87
N LEU A 150 3.08 -2.31 -17.79
CA LEU A 150 1.75 -2.45 -17.23
C LEU A 150 0.76 -1.58 -18.01
N TYR A 151 -0.32 -2.19 -18.47
CA TYR A 151 -1.44 -1.50 -19.11
C TYR A 151 -2.61 -1.43 -18.13
N GLY A 152 -2.91 -0.22 -17.65
CA GLY A 152 -3.93 -0.03 -16.63
C GLY A 152 -3.74 1.22 -15.77
N THR A 153 -4.44 1.25 -14.64
CA THR A 153 -4.31 2.31 -13.63
C THR A 153 -3.58 1.81 -12.40
N MET A 154 -2.73 2.65 -11.77
CA MET A 154 -1.87 2.16 -10.72
C MET A 154 -1.44 3.23 -9.71
N ALA A 155 -1.64 2.92 -8.42
CA ALA A 155 -0.81 3.40 -7.32
C ALA A 155 -0.38 2.17 -6.52
N THR A 156 0.91 1.99 -6.27
CA THR A 156 1.44 0.77 -5.66
C THR A 156 2.59 1.07 -4.70
N ALA A 157 2.80 0.18 -3.75
CA ALA A 157 3.99 0.18 -2.90
C ALA A 157 4.34 -1.25 -2.50
N TRP A 158 5.63 -1.54 -2.32
CA TRP A 158 6.08 -2.86 -1.91
C TRP A 158 7.37 -2.83 -1.10
N LEU A 159 7.58 -3.93 -0.38
CA LEU A 159 8.79 -4.31 0.33
C LEU A 159 9.38 -5.55 -0.35
N ASP A 160 10.69 -5.58 -0.52
CA ASP A 160 11.44 -6.73 -1.02
C ASP A 160 12.34 -7.22 0.12
N GLU A 161 12.24 -8.50 0.51
CA GLU A 161 13.06 -9.06 1.61
C GLU A 161 14.56 -9.07 1.30
N GLY A 162 14.94 -8.98 0.03
CA GLY A 162 16.34 -8.85 -0.43
C GLY A 162 16.88 -7.43 -0.44
N ARG A 163 16.03 -6.40 -0.14
CA ARG A 163 16.40 -4.99 -0.25
C ARG A 163 15.86 -4.18 0.92
N PRO A 164 16.58 -3.16 1.41
CA PRO A 164 16.15 -2.37 2.58
C PRO A 164 15.06 -1.34 2.23
N GLU A 165 14.91 -0.97 0.96
CA GLU A 165 14.03 0.12 0.58
C GLU A 165 12.55 -0.30 0.55
N LEU A 166 11.69 0.61 0.95
CA LEU A 166 10.28 0.64 0.59
C LEU A 166 10.16 1.35 -0.77
N ILE A 167 9.54 0.69 -1.74
CA ILE A 167 9.25 1.29 -3.05
C ILE A 167 7.82 1.81 -3.07
N VAL A 168 7.63 3.02 -3.59
CA VAL A 168 6.32 3.66 -3.77
C VAL A 168 6.25 4.20 -5.20
N ALA A 169 5.22 3.83 -5.95
CA ALA A 169 5.08 4.24 -7.35
C ALA A 169 3.65 4.66 -7.69
N ARG A 170 3.54 5.67 -8.55
CA ARG A 170 2.28 6.11 -9.13
C ARG A 170 2.32 6.02 -10.65
N GLY A 171 1.45 5.20 -11.22
CA GLY A 171 1.14 5.16 -12.64
C GLY A 171 -0.04 6.05 -12.98
N LEU A 172 -0.89 5.62 -13.92
CA LEU A 172 -2.03 6.37 -14.42
C LEU A 172 -3.20 6.39 -13.41
N GLY A 173 -3.87 7.52 -13.29
CA GLY A 173 -5.25 7.67 -12.83
C GLY A 173 -5.54 7.40 -11.35
N ARG A 174 -4.56 7.03 -10.51
CA ARG A 174 -4.79 6.76 -9.08
C ARG A 174 -4.05 7.77 -8.20
N PRO A 175 -4.73 8.40 -7.22
CA PRO A 175 -4.08 9.37 -6.34
C PRO A 175 -3.09 8.68 -5.40
N LEU A 176 -1.96 9.32 -5.18
CA LEU A 176 -0.97 8.90 -4.19
C LEU A 176 -0.26 10.11 -3.59
N TRP A 177 -0.40 10.27 -2.29
CA TRP A 177 0.17 11.37 -1.52
C TRP A 177 1.39 10.91 -0.75
N LEU A 178 2.41 11.77 -0.66
CA LEU A 178 3.57 11.62 0.21
C LEU A 178 3.54 12.68 1.30
N GLY A 179 3.79 12.26 2.54
CA GLY A 179 4.04 13.11 3.70
C GLY A 179 5.48 12.92 4.18
N ARG A 180 6.28 14.00 4.17
CA ARG A 180 7.68 13.96 4.62
C ARG A 180 7.79 14.66 5.97
N GLY A 181 8.15 13.89 6.99
CA GLY A 181 8.50 14.36 8.32
C GLY A 181 10.00 14.61 8.47
N LYS A 182 10.45 14.78 9.70
CA LYS A 182 11.88 14.93 10.03
C LYS A 182 12.65 13.62 9.85
N HIS A 183 12.04 12.52 10.32
CA HIS A 183 12.62 11.18 10.32
C HIS A 183 11.65 10.15 9.70
N GLU A 184 10.57 10.60 9.04
CA GLU A 184 9.49 9.78 8.50
C GLU A 184 9.20 10.13 7.06
N LEU A 185 8.86 9.10 6.27
CA LEU A 185 8.13 9.25 5.03
C LEU A 185 6.86 8.40 5.13
N VAL A 186 5.72 9.02 4.93
CA VAL A 186 4.40 8.40 4.95
C VAL A 186 3.77 8.54 3.57
N PHE A 187 3.05 7.53 3.10
CA PHE A 187 2.30 7.63 1.84
C PHE A 187 0.87 7.13 2.03
N ALA A 188 -0.06 7.64 1.22
CA ALA A 188 -1.44 7.16 1.21
C ALA A 188 -2.20 7.56 -0.07
N SER A 189 -3.25 6.81 -0.41
CA SER A 189 -4.20 7.15 -1.46
C SER A 189 -5.03 8.41 -1.16
N THR A 190 -5.11 8.81 0.11
CA THR A 190 -5.87 9.99 0.55
C THR A 190 -5.00 10.92 1.36
N ARG A 191 -5.23 12.23 1.24
CA ARG A 191 -4.58 13.23 2.06
C ARG A 191 -5.02 13.14 3.52
N LEU A 192 -6.28 12.75 3.76
CA LEU A 192 -6.84 12.53 5.10
C LEU A 192 -6.00 11.55 5.93
N ALA A 193 -5.49 10.47 5.33
CA ALA A 193 -4.66 9.50 6.05
C ALA A 193 -3.39 10.14 6.62
N LEU A 194 -2.76 11.05 5.88
CA LEU A 194 -1.59 11.79 6.36
C LEU A 194 -1.96 12.78 7.49
N GLU A 195 -3.12 13.40 7.41
CA GLU A 195 -3.63 14.33 8.43
C GLU A 195 -3.99 13.60 9.74
N LEU A 196 -4.55 12.39 9.65
CA LEU A 196 -4.79 11.55 10.82
C LEU A 196 -3.48 11.08 11.48
N VAL A 197 -2.45 10.72 10.69
CA VAL A 197 -1.13 10.43 11.25
C VAL A 197 -0.57 11.64 12.01
N GLU A 198 -0.61 12.84 11.42
CA GLU A 198 -0.18 14.05 12.13
C GLU A 198 -0.93 14.24 13.46
N SER A 199 -2.25 14.04 13.44
CA SER A 199 -3.10 14.28 14.62
C SER A 199 -2.88 13.28 15.73
N TYR A 200 -2.78 11.97 15.40
CA TYR A 200 -2.72 10.90 16.39
C TYR A 200 -1.30 10.55 16.85
N VAL A 201 -0.30 10.84 16.02
CA VAL A 201 1.12 10.56 16.31
C VAL A 201 1.87 11.79 16.78
N GLY A 202 1.34 12.99 16.55
CA GLY A 202 1.96 14.25 16.99
C GLY A 202 3.13 14.72 16.13
N ILE A 203 3.25 14.25 14.91
CA ILE A 203 4.29 14.69 13.95
C ILE A 203 3.75 15.72 12.97
N LYS A 204 4.65 16.39 12.23
CA LYS A 204 4.30 17.30 11.13
C LYS A 204 4.81 16.76 9.81
N LEU A 205 3.96 16.75 8.80
CA LEU A 205 4.26 16.20 7.48
C LEU A 205 4.13 17.29 6.39
N ARG A 206 5.18 17.48 5.61
CA ARG A 206 5.07 18.22 4.34
C ARG A 206 4.42 17.32 3.30
N LYS A 207 3.17 17.60 3.00
CA LYS A 207 2.34 16.81 2.10
C LYS A 207 2.47 17.27 0.64
N SER A 208 2.63 16.32 -0.28
CA SER A 208 2.61 16.56 -1.73
C SER A 208 2.06 15.35 -2.46
N GLU A 209 1.37 15.55 -3.55
CA GLU A 209 0.95 14.46 -4.42
C GLU A 209 2.14 13.96 -5.24
N LEU A 210 2.30 12.64 -5.38
CA LEU A 210 3.31 12.04 -6.24
C LEU A 210 2.85 12.16 -7.70
N PRO A 211 3.64 12.73 -8.62
CA PRO A 211 3.26 12.80 -10.03
C PRO A 211 3.09 11.41 -10.67
N GLU A 212 2.21 11.30 -11.66
CA GLU A 212 2.09 10.09 -12.48
C GLU A 212 3.42 9.75 -13.18
N GLY A 213 3.68 8.46 -13.40
CA GLY A 213 4.93 7.99 -13.99
C GLY A 213 6.14 8.17 -13.07
N THR A 214 5.92 8.21 -11.75
CA THR A 214 7.01 8.39 -10.77
C THR A 214 7.12 7.18 -9.85
N VAL A 215 8.35 6.73 -9.65
CA VAL A 215 8.72 5.75 -8.63
C VAL A 215 9.76 6.33 -7.68
N VAL A 216 9.62 6.07 -6.40
CA VAL A 216 10.56 6.49 -5.35
C VAL A 216 10.97 5.31 -4.50
N ALA A 217 12.24 5.29 -4.11
CA ALA A 217 12.78 4.38 -3.10
C ALA A 217 12.99 5.15 -1.80
N VAL A 218 12.57 4.54 -0.70
CA VAL A 218 12.57 5.15 0.63
C VAL A 218 13.27 4.22 1.62
N GLU A 219 14.24 4.74 2.33
CA GLU A 219 14.96 4.02 3.38
C GLU A 219 15.12 4.90 4.60
N ASN A 220 14.91 4.32 5.79
CA ASN A 220 15.06 5.03 7.06
C ASN A 220 14.34 6.39 7.12
N GLY A 221 13.08 6.41 6.62
CA GLY A 221 12.25 7.61 6.59
C GLY A 221 12.66 8.67 5.57
N LYS A 222 13.65 8.40 4.71
CA LYS A 222 14.19 9.33 3.72
C LYS A 222 14.03 8.79 2.31
N LEU A 223 13.76 9.70 1.38
CA LEU A 223 13.77 9.39 -0.05
C LEU A 223 15.26 9.25 -0.47
N VAL A 224 15.62 8.03 -0.92
CA VAL A 224 17.00 7.70 -1.34
C VAL A 224 17.17 7.66 -2.84
N ALA A 225 16.09 7.39 -3.59
CA ALA A 225 16.09 7.47 -5.04
C ALA A 225 14.72 7.92 -5.57
N LYS A 226 14.74 8.55 -6.73
CA LYS A 226 13.55 8.91 -7.51
C LYS A 226 13.85 8.67 -8.97
N ASP A 227 12.93 7.99 -9.65
CA ASP A 227 13.00 7.72 -11.09
C ASP A 227 11.64 7.99 -11.72
N SER A 228 11.57 7.99 -13.04
CA SER A 228 10.37 8.17 -13.84
C SER A 228 10.19 7.02 -14.81
N PHE A 229 8.95 6.75 -15.16
CA PHE A 229 8.57 5.76 -16.18
C PHE A 229 7.41 6.26 -17.01
N GLN A 230 7.31 5.77 -18.25
CA GLN A 230 6.23 6.13 -19.16
C GLN A 230 4.95 5.40 -18.77
N VAL A 231 3.84 6.13 -18.65
CA VAL A 231 2.50 5.55 -18.44
C VAL A 231 1.76 5.50 -19.77
N ASP A 232 1.08 4.39 -20.04
CA ASP A 232 0.22 4.29 -21.21
C ASP A 232 -1.10 5.03 -20.95
N ARG A 233 -1.28 6.16 -21.60
CA ARG A 233 -2.46 7.03 -21.46
C ARG A 233 -3.63 6.61 -22.36
N SER A 234 -3.49 5.54 -23.13
CA SER A 234 -4.57 4.99 -23.95
C SER A 234 -5.57 4.16 -23.12
N PHE A 235 -5.18 3.77 -21.90
CA PHE A 235 -6.09 3.06 -21.00
C PHE A 235 -7.21 3.99 -20.48
N HIS A 236 -8.44 3.51 -20.61
CA HIS A 236 -9.63 4.20 -20.12
C HIS A 236 -10.31 3.33 -19.07
N ASP A 237 -10.45 3.84 -17.88
CA ASP A 237 -11.16 3.20 -16.77
C ASP A 237 -12.51 3.89 -16.57
N ASP A 238 -13.51 3.13 -16.20
CA ASP A 238 -14.80 3.70 -15.81
C ASP A 238 -14.64 4.56 -14.54
N PRO A 239 -15.20 5.78 -14.52
CA PRO A 239 -15.10 6.64 -13.36
C PRO A 239 -15.84 6.03 -12.17
N LEU A 240 -15.10 5.61 -11.16
CA LEU A 240 -15.66 5.11 -9.92
C LEU A 240 -15.65 6.20 -8.83
N PRO A 241 -16.70 6.27 -7.98
CA PRO A 241 -16.72 7.19 -6.85
C PRO A 241 -15.49 6.98 -5.95
N ALA A 242 -14.89 8.08 -5.50
CA ALA A 242 -13.74 8.02 -4.60
C ALA A 242 -14.07 7.38 -3.25
N VAL A 243 -15.29 7.61 -2.76
CA VAL A 243 -15.83 7.02 -1.52
C VAL A 243 -16.72 5.84 -1.90
N ARG A 244 -16.32 4.63 -1.47
CA ARG A 244 -17.02 3.36 -1.73
C ARG A 244 -17.61 2.75 -0.46
N ALA A 245 -17.04 3.08 0.70
CA ALA A 245 -17.40 2.52 1.99
C ALA A 245 -17.55 3.62 3.06
N PRO A 246 -18.56 4.50 2.96
CA PRO A 246 -18.71 5.63 3.90
C PRO A 246 -18.98 5.17 5.33
N ASP A 247 -19.64 4.03 5.54
CA ASP A 247 -19.92 3.48 6.86
C ASP A 247 -18.64 2.96 7.53
N GLU A 248 -17.74 2.30 6.78
CA GLU A 248 -16.43 1.92 7.26
C GLU A 248 -15.61 3.13 7.69
N ALA A 249 -15.62 4.21 6.88
CA ALA A 249 -14.92 5.44 7.21
C ALA A 249 -15.41 6.07 8.52
N ARG A 250 -16.73 6.07 8.76
CA ARG A 250 -17.33 6.58 10.00
C ARG A 250 -16.96 5.71 11.19
N SER A 251 -17.22 4.40 11.09
CA SER A 251 -16.94 3.43 12.15
C SER A 251 -15.46 3.39 12.55
N CYS A 252 -14.54 3.43 11.55
CA CYS A 252 -13.11 3.49 11.82
C CYS A 252 -12.71 4.75 12.59
N ARG A 253 -13.24 5.92 12.23
CA ARG A 253 -12.91 7.17 12.96
C ARG A 253 -13.38 7.14 14.40
N GLU A 254 -14.61 6.69 14.66
CA GLU A 254 -15.17 6.54 16.01
C GLU A 254 -14.32 5.57 16.84
N ARG A 255 -13.93 4.43 16.23
CA ARG A 255 -13.14 3.41 16.89
C ARG A 255 -11.71 3.85 17.15
N LEU A 256 -11.07 4.54 16.20
CA LEU A 256 -9.73 5.09 16.38
C LEU A 256 -9.69 6.06 17.57
N ALA A 257 -10.67 6.96 17.67
CA ALA A 257 -10.76 7.89 18.79
C ALA A 257 -10.88 7.15 20.15
N THR A 258 -11.72 6.11 20.23
CA THR A 258 -11.87 5.29 21.43
C THR A 258 -10.57 4.58 21.82
N LEU A 259 -9.87 3.98 20.85
CA LEU A 259 -8.60 3.27 21.10
C LEU A 259 -7.47 4.22 21.52
N HIS A 260 -7.49 5.46 21.04
CA HIS A 260 -6.49 6.45 21.42
C HIS A 260 -6.67 6.91 22.88
N VAL A 261 -7.92 7.19 23.30
CA VAL A 261 -8.21 7.57 24.69
C VAL A 261 -7.87 6.44 25.67
N ALA A 262 -8.08 5.18 25.28
CA ALA A 262 -7.77 4.03 26.15
C ALA A 262 -6.25 3.76 26.31
N ALA A 263 -5.42 4.35 25.45
CA ALA A 263 -3.96 4.19 25.47
C ALA A 263 -3.22 5.37 26.12
N ALA A 264 -3.92 6.49 26.36
CA ALA A 264 -3.40 7.68 27.03
C ALA A 264 -3.58 7.60 28.56
#